data_fa442f6aabd9f99adb0993c827dc09c1
#
_entry.id   fa442f6aabd9f99adb0993c827dc09c1
#
_cell.length_a   1.000
_cell.length_b   1.000
_cell.length_c   1.000
_cell.angle_alpha   90.00
_cell.angle_beta   90.00
_cell.angle_gamma   90.00
#
_symmetry.space_group_name_H-M   'P 1'
#
loop_
_entity.id
_entity.type
_entity.pdbx_description
1 polymer ?
#
loop_
_entity_poly.entity_id
_entity_poly.type
_entity_poly.pdbx_seq_one_letter_code
_entity_poly.pdbx_strand_id
1 'polypeptide(L)'
;MPPGEAAYFIFRPPSRHANALNQAVTSHLLPTYARVDLAFERGEGPWLIATNGERYLDFTGGVAVNALGHAHPRLIEALTKQAHKVWHVSNLFRIPEAERLAARLCEKSFADLVFFCNSGAEAMECAIKVARKYQYACGRPERTRFITFEGAFHGRTLATLAAGGQKKYLEGFGERVAGFDQVPFGDLDAAKRAIGPETAAILVEPIQGEGGVRVASTPFLRGLRELADRSDLLLVFDEVQTGIGRTGSFFAYERYGIVPDVMGIAKAIGGGFPLGACLATTEAGKGMTTGTHGSTFGSNPLAMAVGNAMLDVVLAPGFLERVRKSAILFRQRLAEIVDRHPGVVAQVRGEGLLLGLVAACPNGELVDALRAENLLAVAAGDNVVRLLPPLIIEEREIAEAASRIDRAAERIERTTHHKQATVV
;
A
#
# COMPACT_ATOMS: atom_id res chain seq x y z
N MET A 1 13.35 -56.88 -33.82
CA MET A 1 12.61 -56.08 -32.81
C MET A 1 12.30 -54.74 -33.47
N PRO A 2 11.04 -54.34 -33.66
CA PRO A 2 10.72 -53.05 -34.23
C PRO A 2 10.75 -51.95 -33.17
N PRO A 3 10.95 -50.67 -33.55
CA PRO A 3 11.09 -49.54 -32.62
C PRO A 3 9.76 -49.09 -32.04
N GLY A 4 9.78 -48.73 -30.75
CA GLY A 4 8.60 -48.39 -29.95
C GLY A 4 7.91 -47.10 -30.40
N GLU A 5 6.61 -47.11 -30.29
CA GLU A 5 5.70 -46.02 -30.55
C GLU A 5 5.86 -44.90 -29.49
N ALA A 6 6.13 -43.69 -29.97
CA ALA A 6 6.06 -42.50 -29.16
C ALA A 6 4.60 -42.15 -28.90
N ALA A 7 4.17 -42.16 -27.65
CA ALA A 7 2.84 -41.73 -27.26
C ALA A 7 2.69 -40.20 -27.47
N TYR A 8 2.01 -39.80 -28.52
CA TYR A 8 1.55 -38.44 -28.69
C TYR A 8 0.42 -38.15 -27.72
N PHE A 9 0.65 -37.28 -26.74
CA PHE A 9 -0.41 -36.70 -25.94
C PHE A 9 -1.29 -35.83 -26.84
N ILE A 10 -2.44 -36.40 -27.28
CA ILE A 10 -3.47 -35.65 -27.98
C ILE A 10 -4.19 -34.78 -26.97
N PHE A 11 -3.95 -33.49 -27.01
CA PHE A 11 -4.70 -32.49 -26.29
C PHE A 11 -6.16 -32.53 -26.79
N ARG A 12 -7.07 -33.10 -26.02
CA ARG A 12 -8.52 -32.98 -26.28
C ARG A 12 -8.97 -31.59 -25.85
N PRO A 13 -9.51 -30.75 -26.73
CA PRO A 13 -10.13 -29.50 -26.33
C PRO A 13 -11.35 -29.81 -25.43
N PRO A 14 -11.60 -28.98 -24.38
CA PRO A 14 -12.76 -29.18 -23.52
C PRO A 14 -14.04 -29.03 -24.31
N SER A 15 -14.99 -29.93 -24.02
CA SER A 15 -16.32 -30.00 -24.63
C SER A 15 -17.05 -28.67 -24.50
N ARG A 16 -17.62 -28.22 -25.63
CA ARG A 16 -18.43 -27.01 -25.78
C ARG A 16 -19.68 -27.08 -24.91
N HIS A 17 -19.69 -26.37 -23.78
CA HIS A 17 -20.89 -25.72 -23.29
C HIS A 17 -20.84 -24.28 -23.79
N ALA A 18 -21.18 -24.14 -25.08
CA ALA A 18 -21.37 -22.85 -25.70
C ALA A 18 -22.88 -22.58 -25.68
N ASN A 19 -23.29 -21.62 -24.83
CA ASN A 19 -24.29 -20.64 -25.22
C ASN A 19 -24.42 -19.59 -24.10
N ALA A 20 -23.83 -18.47 -24.36
CA ALA A 20 -24.03 -17.13 -23.83
C ALA A 20 -22.70 -16.47 -23.40
N LEU A 21 -21.84 -16.12 -24.34
CA LEU A 21 -20.81 -15.05 -24.20
C LEU A 21 -20.05 -14.93 -25.55
N ASN A 22 -20.74 -14.60 -26.61
CA ASN A 22 -20.10 -14.18 -27.87
C ASN A 22 -19.81 -12.67 -27.79
N GLN A 23 -19.13 -12.21 -26.73
CA GLN A 23 -18.37 -10.96 -26.78
C GLN A 23 -16.93 -11.36 -27.15
N ALA A 24 -16.43 -10.79 -28.24
CA ALA A 24 -15.03 -10.96 -28.61
C ALA A 24 -14.16 -10.65 -27.38
N VAL A 25 -13.27 -11.57 -26.99
CA VAL A 25 -12.34 -11.35 -25.90
C VAL A 25 -11.43 -10.20 -26.31
N THR A 26 -11.69 -9.00 -25.81
CA THR A 26 -10.92 -7.79 -26.13
C THR A 26 -9.60 -7.71 -25.37
N SER A 27 -9.38 -8.56 -24.37
CA SER A 27 -8.15 -8.63 -23.57
C SER A 27 -7.89 -10.05 -23.09
N HIS A 28 -6.62 -10.47 -23.09
CA HIS A 28 -6.17 -11.73 -22.50
C HIS A 28 -5.85 -11.63 -20.99
N LEU A 29 -6.05 -10.45 -20.39
CA LEU A 29 -5.87 -10.24 -18.96
C LEU A 29 -7.12 -10.67 -18.19
N LEU A 30 -6.93 -11.34 -17.06
CA LEU A 30 -8.04 -11.66 -16.15
C LEU A 30 -8.81 -10.36 -15.78
N PRO A 31 -10.15 -10.37 -15.81
CA PRO A 31 -10.97 -9.17 -15.59
C PRO A 31 -11.10 -8.83 -14.08
N THR A 32 -9.98 -8.82 -13.36
CA THR A 32 -9.93 -8.52 -11.92
C THR A 32 -9.89 -7.02 -11.60
N TYR A 33 -9.78 -6.18 -12.62
CA TYR A 33 -9.76 -4.71 -12.51
C TYR A 33 -10.77 -4.08 -13.46
N ALA A 34 -11.53 -3.11 -12.95
CA ALA A 34 -12.35 -2.21 -13.79
C ALA A 34 -11.43 -1.15 -14.43
N ARG A 35 -10.85 -1.48 -15.59
CA ARG A 35 -9.95 -0.57 -16.30
C ARG A 35 -10.73 0.50 -17.02
N VAL A 36 -10.30 1.75 -16.89
CA VAL A 36 -10.75 2.84 -17.77
C VAL A 36 -9.99 2.76 -19.10
N ASP A 37 -10.60 3.20 -20.18
CA ASP A 37 -9.98 3.26 -21.50
C ASP A 37 -9.02 4.47 -21.57
N LEU A 38 -7.90 4.33 -20.87
CA LEU A 38 -6.84 5.33 -20.78
C LEU A 38 -5.50 4.62 -20.69
N ALA A 39 -4.61 4.89 -21.64
CA ALA A 39 -3.27 4.35 -21.69
C ALA A 39 -2.23 5.47 -21.64
N PHE A 40 -1.13 5.24 -20.94
CA PHE A 40 -0.04 6.19 -20.79
C PHE A 40 1.19 5.71 -21.54
N GLU A 41 1.81 6.61 -22.31
CA GLU A 41 3.04 6.36 -23.04
C GLU A 41 4.27 6.60 -22.16
N ARG A 42 4.25 7.67 -21.36
CA ARG A 42 5.37 8.07 -20.50
C ARG A 42 4.91 8.83 -19.27
N GLY A 43 5.82 8.95 -18.31
CA GLY A 43 5.61 9.76 -17.11
C GLY A 43 6.81 10.63 -16.81
N GLU A 44 6.58 11.80 -16.16
CA GLU A 44 7.61 12.79 -15.85
C GLU A 44 7.23 13.52 -14.55
N GLY A 45 7.97 13.28 -13.48
CA GLY A 45 7.64 13.83 -12.16
C GLY A 45 6.20 13.47 -11.74
N PRO A 46 5.35 14.42 -11.40
CA PRO A 46 3.95 14.17 -11.02
C PRO A 46 3.00 13.94 -12.21
N TRP A 47 3.50 13.91 -13.44
CA TRP A 47 2.70 13.89 -14.65
C TRP A 47 2.76 12.56 -15.39
N LEU A 48 1.62 12.10 -15.89
CA LEU A 48 1.49 11.05 -16.90
C LEU A 48 1.04 11.65 -18.22
N ILE A 49 1.63 11.19 -19.31
CA ILE A 49 1.27 11.58 -20.68
C ILE A 49 0.60 10.39 -21.34
N ALA A 50 -0.67 10.57 -21.72
CA ALA A 50 -1.45 9.55 -22.39
C ALA A 50 -1.02 9.38 -23.85
N THR A 51 -1.39 8.27 -24.46
CA THR A 51 -1.09 7.94 -25.88
C THR A 51 -1.69 8.93 -26.87
N ASN A 52 -2.73 9.68 -26.46
CA ASN A 52 -3.32 10.77 -27.25
C ASN A 52 -2.62 12.13 -27.02
N GLY A 53 -1.55 12.18 -26.21
CA GLY A 53 -0.80 13.39 -25.89
C GLY A 53 -1.32 14.21 -24.71
N GLU A 54 -2.48 13.87 -24.14
CA GLU A 54 -3.01 14.58 -22.98
C GLU A 54 -2.17 14.34 -21.73
N ARG A 55 -2.06 15.38 -20.90
CA ARG A 55 -1.28 15.36 -19.66
C ARG A 55 -2.20 15.25 -18.45
N TYR A 56 -1.96 14.24 -17.64
CA TYR A 56 -2.67 13.99 -16.40
C TYR A 56 -1.77 14.23 -15.21
N LEU A 57 -2.26 15.00 -14.23
CA LEU A 57 -1.61 15.12 -12.92
C LEU A 57 -1.93 13.84 -12.12
N ASP A 58 -0.91 13.05 -11.81
CA ASP A 58 -1.11 11.74 -11.16
C ASP A 58 -1.04 11.83 -9.64
N PHE A 59 -2.22 11.88 -9.03
CA PHE A 59 -2.38 11.77 -7.58
C PHE A 59 -2.88 10.39 -7.14
N THR A 60 -2.78 9.38 -8.03
CA THR A 60 -2.85 7.97 -7.63
C THR A 60 -1.48 7.44 -7.22
N GLY A 61 -0.42 7.92 -7.88
CA GLY A 61 0.95 7.49 -7.68
C GLY A 61 1.13 5.97 -7.75
N GLY A 62 0.32 5.26 -8.59
CA GLY A 62 0.29 3.79 -8.58
C GLY A 62 -0.18 3.21 -7.23
N VAL A 63 -1.07 3.88 -6.52
CA VAL A 63 -1.51 3.63 -5.14
C VAL A 63 -0.35 3.82 -4.15
N ALA A 64 0.20 5.05 -4.12
CA ALA A 64 1.33 5.47 -3.28
C ALA A 64 2.67 4.77 -3.56
N VAL A 65 2.85 4.16 -4.72
CA VAL A 65 4.10 3.48 -5.12
C VAL A 65 5.13 4.48 -5.64
N ASN A 66 4.72 5.36 -6.58
CA ASN A 66 5.62 6.32 -7.24
C ASN A 66 5.91 7.53 -6.36
N ALA A 67 6.55 7.28 -5.19
CA ALA A 67 6.78 8.31 -4.19
C ALA A 67 7.64 9.48 -4.68
N LEU A 68 8.57 9.26 -5.60
CA LEU A 68 9.37 10.30 -6.25
C LEU A 68 8.84 10.70 -7.63
N GLY A 69 7.57 10.38 -7.93
CA GLY A 69 6.99 10.61 -9.24
C GLY A 69 7.51 9.62 -10.30
N HIS A 70 7.15 9.90 -11.54
CA HIS A 70 7.52 9.07 -12.69
C HIS A 70 8.91 9.42 -13.20
N ALA A 71 9.62 8.40 -13.68
CA ALA A 71 10.93 8.54 -14.34
C ALA A 71 11.96 9.35 -13.53
N HIS A 72 12.00 9.19 -12.20
CA HIS A 72 12.93 9.95 -11.35
C HIS A 72 14.39 9.64 -11.73
N PRO A 73 15.23 10.66 -12.06
CA PRO A 73 16.57 10.45 -12.65
C PRO A 73 17.47 9.56 -11.80
N ARG A 74 17.48 9.74 -10.46
CA ARG A 74 18.31 8.93 -9.56
C ARG A 74 17.92 7.46 -9.54
N LEU A 75 16.62 7.14 -9.67
CA LEU A 75 16.15 5.75 -9.71
C LEU A 75 16.50 5.10 -11.06
N ILE A 76 16.32 5.84 -12.17
CA ILE A 76 16.71 5.38 -13.51
C ILE A 76 18.22 5.13 -13.56
N GLU A 77 19.03 6.07 -13.08
CA GLU A 77 20.50 5.92 -13.04
C GLU A 77 20.91 4.66 -12.26
N ALA A 78 20.36 4.47 -11.05
CA ALA A 78 20.68 3.31 -10.21
C ALA A 78 20.27 1.99 -10.86
N LEU A 79 19.07 1.94 -11.44
CA LEU A 79 18.54 0.77 -12.15
C LEU A 79 19.42 0.44 -13.36
N THR A 80 19.70 1.42 -14.21
CA THR A 80 20.51 1.25 -15.43
C THR A 80 21.92 0.80 -15.08
N LYS A 81 22.56 1.44 -14.10
CA LYS A 81 23.91 1.06 -13.65
C LYS A 81 23.94 -0.38 -13.11
N GLN A 82 22.92 -0.81 -12.38
CA GLN A 82 22.84 -2.17 -11.87
C GLN A 82 22.49 -3.18 -12.97
N ALA A 83 21.65 -2.79 -13.94
CA ALA A 83 21.26 -3.64 -15.06
C ALA A 83 22.44 -4.06 -15.95
N HIS A 84 23.50 -3.25 -16.03
CA HIS A 84 24.75 -3.60 -16.71
C HIS A 84 25.68 -4.53 -15.91
N LYS A 85 25.32 -4.91 -14.68
CA LYS A 85 26.11 -5.82 -13.84
C LYS A 85 25.43 -7.17 -13.72
N VAL A 86 24.57 -7.32 -12.73
CA VAL A 86 23.84 -8.56 -12.42
C VAL A 86 22.41 -8.23 -11.98
N TRP A 87 21.45 -8.95 -12.55
CA TRP A 87 20.02 -8.73 -12.29
C TRP A 87 19.53 -9.53 -11.10
N HIS A 88 19.96 -10.80 -11.03
CA HIS A 88 19.50 -11.73 -10.03
C HIS A 88 20.60 -12.73 -9.67
N VAL A 89 20.69 -13.02 -8.38
CA VAL A 89 21.42 -14.15 -7.82
C VAL A 89 20.56 -14.77 -6.72
N SER A 90 20.79 -16.03 -6.39
CA SER A 90 20.10 -16.65 -5.27
C SER A 90 20.52 -16.01 -3.94
N ASN A 91 19.59 -15.98 -2.96
CA ASN A 91 19.86 -15.62 -1.56
C ASN A 91 20.83 -16.62 -0.86
N LEU A 92 21.29 -17.64 -1.55
CA LEU A 92 22.41 -18.48 -1.11
C LEU A 92 23.77 -17.76 -1.18
N PHE A 93 23.82 -16.64 -1.88
CA PHE A 93 25.02 -15.81 -2.01
C PHE A 93 24.82 -14.45 -1.33
N ARG A 94 25.92 -13.83 -0.94
CA ARG A 94 25.89 -12.47 -0.41
C ARG A 94 25.56 -11.47 -1.51
N ILE A 95 24.67 -10.52 -1.22
CA ILE A 95 24.24 -9.45 -2.12
C ILE A 95 24.59 -8.12 -1.43
N PRO A 96 25.71 -7.47 -1.78
CA PRO A 96 26.19 -6.27 -1.08
C PRO A 96 25.18 -5.13 -1.05
N GLU A 97 24.42 -4.94 -2.14
CA GLU A 97 23.37 -3.92 -2.23
C GLU A 97 22.22 -4.18 -1.22
N ALA A 98 21.90 -5.46 -0.96
CA ALA A 98 20.89 -5.86 0.02
C ALA A 98 21.38 -5.63 1.46
N GLU A 99 22.63 -6.01 1.75
CA GLU A 99 23.24 -5.76 3.05
C GLU A 99 23.30 -4.26 3.36
N ARG A 100 23.68 -3.45 2.37
CA ARG A 100 23.70 -2.00 2.49
C ARG A 100 22.30 -1.42 2.74
N LEU A 101 21.27 -1.86 2.00
CA LEU A 101 19.92 -1.38 2.18
C LEU A 101 19.35 -1.79 3.54
N ALA A 102 19.61 -3.04 3.99
CA ALA A 102 19.20 -3.53 5.30
C ALA A 102 19.84 -2.71 6.43
N ALA A 103 21.16 -2.49 6.37
CA ALA A 103 21.87 -1.70 7.36
C ALA A 103 21.29 -0.27 7.48
N ARG A 104 20.96 0.37 6.35
CA ARG A 104 20.36 1.71 6.32
C ARG A 104 18.94 1.74 6.89
N LEU A 105 18.13 0.72 6.60
CA LEU A 105 16.79 0.60 7.15
C LEU A 105 16.84 0.38 8.68
N CYS A 106 17.75 -0.46 9.16
CA CYS A 106 17.96 -0.65 10.59
C CYS A 106 18.45 0.65 11.27
N GLU A 107 19.43 1.34 10.69
CA GLU A 107 19.92 2.63 11.23
C GLU A 107 18.80 3.69 11.35
N LYS A 108 17.81 3.68 10.47
CA LYS A 108 16.74 4.67 10.38
C LYS A 108 15.40 4.20 10.95
N SER A 109 15.38 3.06 11.65
CA SER A 109 14.16 2.53 12.27
C SER A 109 14.47 1.87 13.63
N PHE A 110 13.46 1.20 14.17
CA PHE A 110 13.57 0.39 15.39
C PHE A 110 14.20 -0.99 15.15
N ALA A 111 14.28 -1.41 13.89
CA ALA A 111 14.59 -2.78 13.53
C ALA A 111 16.09 -3.09 13.58
N ASP A 112 16.40 -4.36 13.87
CA ASP A 112 17.74 -4.92 13.81
C ASP A 112 17.91 -5.83 12.60
N LEU A 113 16.79 -6.38 12.07
CA LEU A 113 16.75 -7.40 11.04
C LEU A 113 15.78 -6.98 9.91
N VAL A 114 16.14 -7.35 8.67
CA VAL A 114 15.31 -7.08 7.48
C VAL A 114 15.24 -8.34 6.61
N PHE A 115 14.02 -8.70 6.22
CA PHE A 115 13.78 -9.67 5.15
C PHE A 115 13.21 -8.95 3.93
N PHE A 116 13.87 -9.06 2.78
CA PHE A 116 13.38 -8.44 1.53
C PHE A 116 12.49 -9.38 0.72
N CYS A 117 11.46 -8.81 0.12
CA CYS A 117 10.49 -9.46 -0.76
C CYS A 117 10.09 -8.51 -1.91
N ASN A 118 9.00 -8.79 -2.63
CA ASN A 118 8.66 -8.07 -3.86
C ASN A 118 7.39 -7.22 -3.75
N SER A 119 6.62 -7.42 -2.69
CA SER A 119 5.30 -6.78 -2.52
C SER A 119 4.95 -6.59 -1.05
N GLY A 120 3.94 -5.73 -0.79
CA GLY A 120 3.39 -5.56 0.56
C GLY A 120 2.73 -6.83 1.10
N ALA A 121 2.05 -7.59 0.24
CA ALA A 121 1.45 -8.86 0.66
C ALA A 121 2.51 -9.85 1.18
N GLU A 122 3.65 -9.99 0.47
CA GLU A 122 4.76 -10.85 0.92
C GLU A 122 5.41 -10.31 2.20
N ALA A 123 5.52 -8.98 2.35
CA ALA A 123 6.03 -8.37 3.58
C ALA A 123 5.13 -8.70 4.78
N MET A 124 3.81 -8.63 4.60
CA MET A 124 2.84 -8.94 5.66
C MET A 124 2.75 -10.45 5.93
N GLU A 125 2.86 -11.32 4.93
CA GLU A 125 3.00 -12.77 5.12
C GLU A 125 4.24 -13.10 5.96
N CYS A 126 5.37 -12.43 5.69
CA CYS A 126 6.58 -12.56 6.51
C CYS A 126 6.32 -12.10 7.94
N ALA A 127 5.69 -10.93 8.15
CA ALA A 127 5.39 -10.40 9.48
C ALA A 127 4.49 -11.34 10.30
N ILE A 128 3.47 -11.93 9.67
CA ILE A 128 2.60 -12.95 10.28
C ILE A 128 3.42 -14.17 10.70
N LYS A 129 4.32 -14.65 9.82
CA LYS A 129 5.19 -15.78 10.12
C LYS A 129 6.19 -15.47 11.23
N VAL A 130 6.78 -14.28 11.25
CA VAL A 130 7.67 -13.82 12.32
C VAL A 130 6.96 -13.90 13.67
N ALA A 131 5.77 -13.33 13.79
CA ALA A 131 5.03 -13.28 15.05
C ALA A 131 4.65 -14.70 15.56
N ARG A 132 4.17 -15.57 14.67
CA ARG A 132 3.86 -16.97 15.03
C ARG A 132 5.12 -17.72 15.45
N LYS A 133 6.21 -17.55 14.71
CA LYS A 133 7.48 -18.24 14.98
C LYS A 133 8.15 -17.73 16.24
N TYR A 134 7.98 -16.45 16.58
CA TYR A 134 8.38 -15.87 17.84
C TYR A 134 7.70 -16.57 19.02
N GLN A 135 6.37 -16.69 18.98
CA GLN A 135 5.61 -17.35 20.06
C GLN A 135 6.01 -18.82 20.22
N TYR A 136 6.19 -19.52 19.10
CA TYR A 136 6.70 -20.89 19.10
C TYR A 136 8.09 -20.98 19.78
N ALA A 137 9.01 -20.09 19.43
CA ALA A 137 10.35 -20.04 20.02
C ALA A 137 10.36 -19.66 21.52
N CYS A 138 9.29 -18.98 21.98
CA CYS A 138 9.04 -18.69 23.38
C CYS A 138 8.39 -19.85 24.15
N GLY A 139 8.18 -21.02 23.52
CA GLY A 139 7.51 -22.15 24.15
C GLY A 139 5.99 -22.02 24.26
N ARG A 140 5.38 -21.17 23.42
CA ARG A 140 3.94 -20.89 23.36
C ARG A 140 3.38 -21.21 21.96
N PRO A 141 3.48 -22.47 21.46
CA PRO A 141 3.10 -22.85 20.10
C PRO A 141 1.61 -22.67 19.78
N GLU A 142 0.75 -22.62 20.81
CA GLU A 142 -0.69 -22.37 20.68
C GLU A 142 -1.00 -20.93 20.31
N ARG A 143 -0.11 -19.96 20.55
CA ARG A 143 -0.31 -18.55 20.21
C ARG A 143 -0.06 -18.31 18.73
N THR A 144 -1.14 -18.35 17.94
CA THR A 144 -1.10 -18.20 16.48
C THR A 144 -2.07 -17.15 15.96
N ARG A 145 -2.95 -16.61 16.81
CA ARG A 145 -4.02 -15.68 16.44
C ARG A 145 -3.54 -14.23 16.46
N PHE A 146 -4.14 -13.44 15.59
CA PHE A 146 -3.87 -12.00 15.49
C PHE A 146 -5.13 -11.21 15.77
N ILE A 147 -5.01 -10.14 16.56
CA ILE A 147 -6.02 -9.10 16.60
C ILE A 147 -5.77 -8.19 15.40
N THR A 148 -6.78 -8.00 14.57
CA THR A 148 -6.78 -7.14 13.38
C THR A 148 -7.97 -6.19 13.41
N PHE A 149 -8.02 -5.22 12.50
CA PHE A 149 -9.02 -4.14 12.58
C PHE A 149 -9.91 -4.09 11.34
N GLU A 150 -11.19 -3.81 11.57
CA GLU A 150 -12.17 -3.60 10.50
C GLU A 150 -11.73 -2.48 9.55
N GLY A 151 -11.90 -2.70 8.25
CA GLY A 151 -11.49 -1.76 7.21
C GLY A 151 -10.02 -1.88 6.79
N ALA A 152 -9.23 -2.76 7.44
CA ALA A 152 -7.82 -2.96 7.11
C ALA A 152 -7.63 -3.58 5.71
N PHE A 153 -6.43 -3.32 5.15
CA PHE A 153 -5.96 -3.95 3.91
C PHE A 153 -4.49 -4.33 4.04
N HIS A 154 -4.21 -5.63 4.10
CA HIS A 154 -2.86 -6.17 4.29
C HIS A 154 -2.31 -6.92 3.06
N GLY A 155 -3.08 -7.04 1.97
CA GLY A 155 -2.69 -7.73 0.75
C GLY A 155 -3.79 -8.61 0.15
N ARG A 156 -3.41 -9.42 -0.83
CA ARG A 156 -4.33 -10.29 -1.60
C ARG A 156 -3.96 -11.78 -1.54
N THR A 157 -3.04 -12.19 -0.69
CA THR A 157 -2.82 -13.61 -0.35
C THR A 157 -3.91 -14.08 0.62
N LEU A 158 -4.14 -15.38 0.72
CA LEU A 158 -5.25 -15.91 1.54
C LEU A 158 -5.14 -15.50 3.02
N ALA A 159 -3.91 -15.48 3.60
CA ALA A 159 -3.74 -15.05 4.99
C ALA A 159 -3.90 -13.53 5.14
N THR A 160 -3.37 -12.73 4.22
CA THR A 160 -3.54 -11.25 4.28
C THR A 160 -4.98 -10.82 4.00
N LEU A 161 -5.72 -11.55 3.14
CA LEU A 161 -7.17 -11.38 2.98
C LEU A 161 -7.92 -11.67 4.28
N ALA A 162 -7.55 -12.77 4.96
CA ALA A 162 -8.14 -13.13 6.24
C ALA A 162 -7.84 -12.09 7.33
N ALA A 163 -6.62 -11.54 7.35
CA ALA A 163 -6.23 -10.46 8.25
C ALA A 163 -7.03 -9.17 7.99
N GLY A 164 -7.23 -8.79 6.71
CA GLY A 164 -8.04 -7.63 6.33
C GLY A 164 -9.54 -7.82 6.56
N GLY A 165 -10.05 -9.05 6.41
CA GLY A 165 -11.42 -9.50 6.72
C GLY A 165 -12.54 -8.86 5.93
N GLN A 166 -12.26 -8.11 4.88
CA GLN A 166 -13.29 -7.46 4.07
C GLN A 166 -14.05 -8.50 3.24
N LYS A 167 -15.35 -8.65 3.48
CA LYS A 167 -16.23 -9.68 2.85
C LYS A 167 -16.08 -9.71 1.33
N LYS A 168 -16.08 -8.55 0.67
CA LYS A 168 -15.95 -8.43 -0.79
C LYS A 168 -14.68 -9.07 -1.39
N TYR A 169 -13.62 -9.25 -0.57
CA TYR A 169 -12.37 -9.85 -0.99
C TYR A 169 -12.23 -11.32 -0.58
N LEU A 170 -13.07 -11.79 0.34
CA LEU A 170 -13.10 -13.17 0.81
C LEU A 170 -14.11 -14.03 0.04
N GLU A 171 -15.12 -13.41 -0.54
CA GLU A 171 -16.21 -14.11 -1.23
C GLU A 171 -15.68 -14.99 -2.36
N GLY A 172 -16.11 -16.27 -2.38
CA GLY A 172 -15.79 -17.24 -3.42
C GLY A 172 -14.43 -17.94 -3.28
N PHE A 173 -13.61 -17.61 -2.26
CA PHE A 173 -12.29 -18.23 -2.06
C PHE A 173 -12.29 -19.35 -0.99
N GLY A 174 -13.45 -19.88 -0.64
CA GLY A 174 -13.57 -20.96 0.35
C GLY A 174 -13.57 -20.46 1.79
N GLU A 175 -13.22 -21.35 2.73
CA GLU A 175 -13.15 -20.97 4.14
C GLU A 175 -12.02 -19.97 4.40
N ARG A 176 -12.33 -18.98 5.23
CA ARG A 176 -11.35 -17.99 5.67
C ARG A 176 -10.22 -18.66 6.44
N VAL A 177 -8.97 -18.32 6.11
CA VAL A 177 -7.82 -18.76 6.90
C VAL A 177 -8.01 -18.35 8.37
N ALA A 178 -7.95 -19.33 9.27
CA ALA A 178 -8.17 -19.13 10.69
C ALA A 178 -7.04 -18.32 11.35
N GLY A 179 -7.33 -17.77 12.55
CA GLY A 179 -6.34 -17.09 13.36
C GLY A 179 -6.31 -15.56 13.22
N PHE A 180 -7.43 -14.93 12.80
CA PHE A 180 -7.56 -13.48 12.73
C PHE A 180 -8.87 -13.04 13.37
N ASP A 181 -8.76 -12.32 14.49
CA ASP A 181 -9.86 -11.77 15.28
C ASP A 181 -10.00 -10.28 14.96
N GLN A 182 -11.09 -9.94 14.26
CA GLN A 182 -11.32 -8.57 13.84
C GLN A 182 -12.12 -7.80 14.87
N VAL A 183 -11.66 -6.58 15.17
CA VAL A 183 -12.31 -5.65 16.08
C VAL A 183 -12.45 -4.28 15.38
N PRO A 184 -13.37 -3.40 15.84
CA PRO A 184 -13.51 -2.07 15.29
C PRO A 184 -12.22 -1.26 15.40
N PHE A 185 -11.85 -0.55 14.32
CA PHE A 185 -10.67 0.33 14.30
C PHE A 185 -10.87 1.53 15.22
N GLY A 186 -9.90 1.75 16.12
CA GLY A 186 -9.95 2.81 17.12
C GLY A 186 -10.56 2.42 18.46
N ASP A 187 -11.15 1.22 18.59
CA ASP A 187 -11.72 0.69 19.83
C ASP A 187 -10.68 -0.14 20.61
N LEU A 188 -10.00 0.51 21.57
CA LEU A 188 -9.00 -0.12 22.41
C LEU A 188 -9.61 -1.17 23.36
N ASP A 189 -10.83 -0.94 23.84
CA ASP A 189 -11.51 -1.88 24.74
C ASP A 189 -11.93 -3.15 24.00
N ALA A 190 -12.38 -3.04 22.76
CA ALA A 190 -12.64 -4.20 21.91
C ALA A 190 -11.36 -5.00 21.67
N ALA A 191 -10.23 -4.33 21.36
CA ALA A 191 -8.93 -4.99 21.21
C ALA A 191 -8.52 -5.72 22.51
N LYS A 192 -8.70 -5.10 23.68
CA LYS A 192 -8.41 -5.70 24.99
C LYS A 192 -9.27 -6.94 25.25
N ARG A 193 -10.57 -6.90 24.95
CA ARG A 193 -11.50 -8.04 25.13
C ARG A 193 -11.20 -9.21 24.19
N ALA A 194 -10.61 -8.94 23.03
CA ALA A 194 -10.27 -9.97 22.05
C ALA A 194 -8.96 -10.73 22.38
N ILE A 195 -8.16 -10.25 23.33
CA ILE A 195 -6.95 -10.96 23.77
C ILE A 195 -7.36 -12.25 24.48
N GLY A 196 -6.87 -13.36 23.98
CA GLY A 196 -7.07 -14.70 24.54
C GLY A 196 -5.74 -15.47 24.66
N PRO A 197 -5.80 -16.71 25.17
CA PRO A 197 -4.59 -17.53 25.39
C PRO A 197 -3.87 -17.87 24.08
N GLU A 198 -4.56 -17.88 22.95
CA GLU A 198 -4.01 -18.18 21.62
C GLU A 198 -3.53 -16.92 20.87
N THR A 199 -3.67 -15.72 21.44
CA THR A 199 -3.26 -14.48 20.79
C THR A 199 -1.74 -14.39 20.71
N ALA A 200 -1.22 -14.15 19.51
CA ALA A 200 0.20 -14.01 19.21
C ALA A 200 0.64 -12.55 19.07
N ALA A 201 -0.19 -11.73 18.42
CA ALA A 201 0.17 -10.37 18.05
C ALA A 201 -1.07 -9.49 17.77
N ILE A 202 -0.82 -8.18 17.73
CA ILE A 202 -1.75 -7.16 17.26
C ILE A 202 -1.19 -6.62 15.94
N LEU A 203 -1.98 -6.65 14.86
CA LEU A 203 -1.60 -6.14 13.53
C LEU A 203 -2.45 -4.93 13.19
N VAL A 204 -1.81 -3.79 12.91
CA VAL A 204 -2.49 -2.51 12.66
C VAL A 204 -1.80 -1.67 11.59
N GLU A 205 -2.60 -0.97 10.77
CA GLU A 205 -2.13 0.15 9.95
C GLU A 205 -2.20 1.45 10.78
N PRO A 206 -1.15 2.27 10.84
CA PRO A 206 -1.23 3.60 11.49
C PRO A 206 -2.28 4.50 10.82
N ILE A 207 -2.46 4.33 9.51
CA ILE A 207 -3.52 4.95 8.72
C ILE A 207 -4.07 3.89 7.77
N GLN A 208 -5.34 3.56 7.89
CA GLN A 208 -6.02 2.65 6.97
C GLN A 208 -6.26 3.34 5.62
N GLY A 209 -5.34 3.15 4.68
CA GLY A 209 -5.41 3.81 3.38
C GLY A 209 -6.62 3.35 2.55
N GLU A 210 -6.82 2.03 2.40
CA GLU A 210 -7.92 1.44 1.63
C GLU A 210 -9.26 1.56 2.37
N GLY A 211 -9.25 1.60 3.70
CA GLY A 211 -10.44 1.73 4.55
C GLY A 211 -11.03 3.14 4.59
N GLY A 212 -10.49 4.12 3.83
CA GLY A 212 -11.02 5.49 3.77
C GLY A 212 -10.13 6.53 4.43
N VAL A 213 -8.83 6.35 4.36
CA VAL A 213 -7.82 7.26 4.94
C VAL A 213 -8.12 7.55 6.42
N ARG A 214 -8.40 6.49 7.16
CA ARG A 214 -8.71 6.57 8.60
C ARG A 214 -7.42 6.65 9.40
N VAL A 215 -7.18 7.77 10.07
CA VAL A 215 -5.99 7.99 10.89
C VAL A 215 -6.23 7.44 12.30
N ALA A 216 -5.35 6.58 12.78
CA ALA A 216 -5.37 6.12 14.16
C ALA A 216 -5.03 7.26 15.13
N SER A 217 -5.74 7.36 16.25
CA SER A 217 -5.40 8.33 17.27
C SER A 217 -4.15 7.91 18.06
N THR A 218 -3.37 8.88 18.53
CA THR A 218 -2.19 8.60 19.37
C THR A 218 -2.53 7.80 20.63
N PRO A 219 -3.61 8.12 21.38
CA PRO A 219 -3.99 7.30 22.53
C PRO A 219 -4.30 5.84 22.18
N PHE A 220 -4.96 5.61 21.03
CA PHE A 220 -5.28 4.26 20.56
C PHE A 220 -4.00 3.45 20.28
N LEU A 221 -3.06 3.98 19.49
CA LEU A 221 -1.83 3.27 19.15
C LEU A 221 -0.93 3.05 20.37
N ARG A 222 -0.84 4.04 21.27
CA ARG A 222 -0.13 3.87 22.55
C ARG A 222 -0.78 2.80 23.43
N GLY A 223 -2.11 2.79 23.48
CA GLY A 223 -2.84 1.76 24.19
C GLY A 223 -2.62 0.36 23.63
N LEU A 224 -2.52 0.21 22.28
CA LEU A 224 -2.16 -1.07 21.66
C LEU A 224 -0.75 -1.52 22.04
N ARG A 225 0.23 -0.58 22.11
CA ARG A 225 1.58 -0.92 22.58
C ARG A 225 1.57 -1.43 24.02
N GLU A 226 0.90 -0.70 24.92
CA GLU A 226 0.75 -1.11 26.30
C GLU A 226 0.04 -2.47 26.46
N LEU A 227 -1.00 -2.72 25.66
CA LEU A 227 -1.70 -4.00 25.65
C LEU A 227 -0.78 -5.14 25.19
N ALA A 228 0.00 -4.91 24.14
CA ALA A 228 0.95 -5.90 23.64
C ALA A 228 2.00 -6.22 24.69
N ASP A 229 2.58 -5.20 25.34
CA ASP A 229 3.61 -5.37 26.39
C ASP A 229 3.08 -6.16 27.59
N ARG A 230 1.88 -5.81 28.08
CA ARG A 230 1.28 -6.47 29.26
C ARG A 230 0.83 -7.92 28.99
N SER A 231 0.62 -8.27 27.74
CA SER A 231 0.09 -9.58 27.35
C SER A 231 1.12 -10.48 26.67
N ASP A 232 2.39 -10.07 26.62
CA ASP A 232 3.49 -10.74 25.90
C ASP A 232 3.13 -11.00 24.41
N LEU A 233 2.55 -10.00 23.75
CA LEU A 233 2.21 -10.03 22.33
C LEU A 233 3.19 -9.16 21.53
N LEU A 234 3.37 -9.48 20.24
CA LEU A 234 4.06 -8.57 19.35
C LEU A 234 3.08 -7.51 18.79
N LEU A 235 3.56 -6.27 18.68
CA LEU A 235 2.89 -5.23 17.93
C LEU A 235 3.46 -5.17 16.51
N VAL A 236 2.62 -5.45 15.52
CA VAL A 236 2.97 -5.50 14.10
C VAL A 236 2.36 -4.31 13.39
N PHE A 237 3.19 -3.49 12.76
CA PHE A 237 2.71 -2.36 11.95
C PHE A 237 2.74 -2.70 10.46
N ASP A 238 1.64 -2.38 9.77
CA ASP A 238 1.62 -2.31 8.32
C ASP A 238 1.88 -0.87 7.88
N GLU A 239 3.11 -0.59 7.50
CA GLU A 239 3.52 0.70 6.92
C GLU A 239 3.76 0.62 5.42
N VAL A 240 3.14 -0.33 4.75
CA VAL A 240 3.22 -0.49 3.29
C VAL A 240 2.78 0.77 2.55
N GLN A 241 1.80 1.50 3.08
CA GLN A 241 1.32 2.74 2.46
C GLN A 241 1.79 4.01 3.16
N THR A 242 2.09 3.96 4.45
CA THR A 242 2.44 5.12 5.29
C THR A 242 3.93 5.40 5.37
N GLY A 243 4.77 4.39 5.15
CA GLY A 243 6.22 4.49 5.28
C GLY A 243 6.91 5.29 4.19
N ILE A 244 8.23 5.42 4.35
CA ILE A 244 9.17 6.04 3.39
C ILE A 244 8.78 7.50 3.05
N GLY A 245 8.41 8.26 4.08
CA GLY A 245 8.18 9.70 3.96
C GLY A 245 6.74 10.13 3.65
N ARG A 246 5.81 9.20 3.38
CA ARG A 246 4.43 9.52 2.94
C ARG A 246 3.69 10.42 3.93
N THR A 247 3.89 10.24 5.23
CA THR A 247 3.25 11.02 6.29
C THR A 247 4.04 12.26 6.73
N GLY A 248 5.19 12.53 6.08
CA GLY A 248 6.10 13.62 6.46
C GLY A 248 7.14 13.22 7.52
N SER A 249 7.07 11.98 8.06
CA SER A 249 8.11 11.28 8.81
C SER A 249 8.64 10.12 7.96
N PHE A 250 9.82 9.59 8.26
CA PHE A 250 10.34 8.46 7.48
C PHE A 250 9.44 7.24 7.62
N PHE A 251 9.01 6.94 8.87
CA PHE A 251 7.93 6.00 9.17
C PHE A 251 6.84 6.69 10.00
N ALA A 252 5.60 6.25 9.83
CA ALA A 252 4.48 6.89 10.52
C ALA A 252 4.51 6.64 12.03
N TYR A 253 5.03 5.49 12.50
CA TYR A 253 5.11 5.17 13.93
C TYR A 253 5.88 6.23 14.74
N GLU A 254 6.87 6.91 14.13
CA GLU A 254 7.67 7.97 14.77
C GLU A 254 6.79 9.10 15.35
N ARG A 255 5.68 9.39 14.68
CA ARG A 255 4.74 10.46 15.07
C ARG A 255 4.01 10.19 16.39
N TYR A 256 3.86 8.91 16.74
CA TYR A 256 3.07 8.46 17.89
C TYR A 256 3.92 8.26 19.14
N GLY A 257 5.24 8.29 19.00
CA GLY A 257 6.19 8.04 20.09
C GLY A 257 6.10 6.62 20.63
N ILE A 258 5.83 5.65 19.76
CA ILE A 258 5.80 4.21 20.05
C ILE A 258 6.68 3.47 19.07
N VAL A 259 7.05 2.24 19.39
CA VAL A 259 7.90 1.39 18.56
C VAL A 259 7.20 0.04 18.37
N PRO A 260 7.00 -0.42 17.13
CA PRO A 260 6.52 -1.77 16.86
C PRO A 260 7.65 -2.79 17.05
N ASP A 261 7.28 -4.08 17.14
CA ASP A 261 8.24 -5.19 17.17
C ASP A 261 8.56 -5.70 15.76
N VAL A 262 7.57 -5.59 14.85
CA VAL A 262 7.64 -6.02 13.44
C VAL A 262 6.93 -4.98 12.58
N MET A 263 7.45 -4.73 11.38
CA MET A 263 6.84 -3.79 10.43
C MET A 263 6.98 -4.27 8.99
N GLY A 264 5.85 -4.27 8.24
CA GLY A 264 5.85 -4.48 6.81
C GLY A 264 5.94 -3.16 6.04
N ILE A 265 6.81 -3.11 5.03
CA ILE A 265 6.95 -1.97 4.11
C ILE A 265 6.99 -2.44 2.66
N ALA A 266 6.55 -1.60 1.73
CA ALA A 266 6.64 -1.82 0.28
C ALA A 266 6.42 -0.50 -0.46
N LYS A 267 5.82 -0.56 -1.66
CA LYS A 267 5.39 0.62 -2.44
C LYS A 267 6.49 1.66 -2.60
N ALA A 268 6.46 2.70 -1.77
CA ALA A 268 7.38 3.84 -1.85
C ALA A 268 8.85 3.44 -1.80
N ILE A 269 9.25 2.39 -1.06
CA ILE A 269 10.64 1.94 -0.99
C ILE A 269 11.20 1.52 -2.36
N GLY A 270 10.32 1.00 -3.23
CA GLY A 270 10.67 0.62 -4.61
C GLY A 270 10.52 1.76 -5.62
N GLY A 271 9.78 2.84 -5.29
CA GLY A 271 9.60 4.00 -6.17
C GLY A 271 9.10 3.69 -7.57
N GLY A 272 8.34 2.62 -7.74
CA GLY A 272 7.85 2.07 -9.02
C GLY A 272 8.40 0.66 -9.30
N PHE A 273 9.54 0.28 -8.75
CA PHE A 273 10.10 -1.07 -8.87
C PHE A 273 9.51 -2.01 -7.80
N PRO A 274 9.19 -3.28 -8.13
CA PRO A 274 8.69 -4.23 -7.14
C PRO A 274 9.69 -4.47 -6.01
N LEU A 275 9.37 -4.00 -4.81
CA LEU A 275 10.17 -4.14 -3.61
C LEU A 275 9.28 -4.04 -2.36
N GLY A 276 9.46 -4.98 -1.45
CA GLY A 276 8.90 -4.96 -0.11
C GLY A 276 9.92 -5.46 0.90
N ALA A 277 9.67 -5.21 2.17
CA ALA A 277 10.48 -5.75 3.25
C ALA A 277 9.67 -5.93 4.53
N CYS A 278 10.05 -6.92 5.32
CA CYS A 278 9.64 -7.11 6.70
C CYS A 278 10.82 -6.75 7.60
N LEU A 279 10.61 -5.79 8.50
CA LEU A 279 11.56 -5.29 9.48
C LEU A 279 11.18 -5.86 10.84
N ALA A 280 12.15 -6.30 11.64
CA ALA A 280 11.90 -6.85 12.96
C ALA A 280 13.03 -6.52 13.94
N THR A 281 12.71 -6.47 15.24
CA THR A 281 13.74 -6.48 16.28
C THR A 281 14.42 -7.85 16.33
N THR A 282 15.64 -7.92 16.86
CA THR A 282 16.34 -9.19 17.12
C THR A 282 15.47 -10.14 17.95
N GLU A 283 14.79 -9.61 18.97
CA GLU A 283 13.91 -10.40 19.83
C GLU A 283 12.73 -10.98 19.05
N ALA A 284 12.00 -10.18 18.28
CA ALA A 284 10.88 -10.67 17.47
C ALA A 284 11.32 -11.69 16.40
N GLY A 285 12.53 -11.50 15.85
CA GLY A 285 13.11 -12.36 14.82
C GLY A 285 13.73 -13.67 15.31
N LYS A 286 13.86 -13.91 16.62
CA LYS A 286 14.62 -15.05 17.18
C LYS A 286 14.16 -16.44 16.76
N GLY A 287 12.89 -16.57 16.36
CA GLY A 287 12.35 -17.81 15.83
C GLY A 287 12.64 -18.06 14.35
N MET A 288 13.13 -17.05 13.61
CA MET A 288 13.40 -17.13 12.19
C MET A 288 14.82 -17.65 11.95
N THR A 289 14.92 -18.91 11.58
CA THR A 289 16.20 -19.60 11.33
C THR A 289 16.27 -20.04 9.86
N THR A 290 17.45 -20.52 9.44
CA THR A 290 17.66 -20.99 8.06
C THR A 290 16.56 -21.95 7.61
N GLY A 291 15.96 -21.67 6.44
CA GLY A 291 14.90 -22.48 5.84
C GLY A 291 13.46 -22.19 6.33
N THR A 292 13.25 -21.33 7.34
CA THR A 292 11.90 -21.05 7.86
C THR A 292 11.08 -20.12 6.97
N HIS A 293 11.74 -19.31 6.15
CA HIS A 293 11.10 -18.42 5.15
C HIS A 293 12.05 -18.18 3.98
N GLY A 294 11.51 -17.75 2.84
CA GLY A 294 12.30 -17.48 1.66
C GLY A 294 11.51 -16.74 0.57
N SER A 295 12.24 -16.13 -0.33
CA SER A 295 11.74 -15.50 -1.56
C SER A 295 12.77 -15.70 -2.65
N THR A 296 12.35 -16.14 -3.84
CA THR A 296 13.28 -16.30 -4.98
C THR A 296 13.81 -14.95 -5.45
N PHE A 297 12.94 -13.97 -5.63
CA PHE A 297 13.30 -12.64 -6.14
C PHE A 297 13.56 -11.59 -5.05
N GLY A 298 13.23 -11.87 -3.81
CA GLY A 298 13.58 -10.98 -2.70
C GLY A 298 15.09 -10.77 -2.64
N SER A 299 15.51 -9.55 -2.31
CA SER A 299 16.92 -9.11 -2.30
C SER A 299 17.58 -9.03 -3.68
N ASN A 300 16.84 -9.12 -4.81
CA ASN A 300 17.50 -9.04 -6.11
C ASN A 300 18.27 -7.71 -6.28
N PRO A 301 19.46 -7.73 -6.89
CA PRO A 301 20.31 -6.55 -7.01
C PRO A 301 19.68 -5.33 -7.65
N LEU A 302 18.76 -5.50 -8.62
CA LEU A 302 18.03 -4.39 -9.24
C LEU A 302 17.16 -3.65 -8.25
N ALA A 303 16.30 -4.38 -7.52
CA ALA A 303 15.43 -3.81 -6.49
C ALA A 303 16.26 -3.14 -5.37
N MET A 304 17.35 -3.78 -4.95
CA MET A 304 18.23 -3.24 -3.90
C MET A 304 18.93 -1.96 -4.33
N ALA A 305 19.37 -1.85 -5.58
CA ALA A 305 19.96 -0.64 -6.14
C ALA A 305 18.94 0.51 -6.15
N VAL A 306 17.71 0.24 -6.59
CA VAL A 306 16.62 1.23 -6.59
C VAL A 306 16.25 1.63 -5.16
N GLY A 307 16.09 0.67 -4.22
CA GLY A 307 15.81 0.97 -2.81
C GLY A 307 16.87 1.83 -2.15
N ASN A 308 18.15 1.57 -2.41
CA ASN A 308 19.25 2.42 -1.93
C ASN A 308 19.17 3.82 -2.50
N ALA A 309 18.88 3.98 -3.81
CA ALA A 309 18.72 5.29 -4.44
C ALA A 309 17.48 6.04 -3.92
N MET A 310 16.40 5.31 -3.59
CA MET A 310 15.23 5.89 -2.92
C MET A 310 15.61 6.50 -1.57
N LEU A 311 16.36 5.76 -0.75
CA LEU A 311 16.81 6.27 0.55
C LEU A 311 17.78 7.44 0.40
N ASP A 312 18.64 7.48 -0.65
CA ASP A 312 19.52 8.61 -0.91
C ASP A 312 18.73 9.92 -1.11
N VAL A 313 17.54 9.85 -1.71
CA VAL A 313 16.68 11.01 -1.95
C VAL A 313 15.84 11.34 -0.72
N VAL A 314 15.13 10.36 -0.16
CA VAL A 314 14.17 10.61 0.93
C VAL A 314 14.85 11.03 2.24
N LEU A 315 16.06 10.49 2.50
CA LEU A 315 16.85 10.84 3.69
C LEU A 315 17.78 12.04 3.49
N ALA A 316 17.78 12.66 2.30
CA ALA A 316 18.55 13.87 2.07
C ALA A 316 18.08 15.00 3.01
N PRO A 317 19.02 15.82 3.54
CA PRO A 317 18.67 16.94 4.41
C PRO A 317 17.58 17.83 3.82
N GLY A 318 16.54 18.13 4.61
CA GLY A 318 15.43 18.99 4.21
C GLY A 318 14.35 18.32 3.36
N PHE A 319 14.52 17.08 2.88
CA PHE A 319 13.51 16.44 2.03
C PHE A 319 12.18 16.25 2.78
N LEU A 320 12.18 15.58 3.92
CA LEU A 320 10.96 15.36 4.71
C LEU A 320 10.35 16.67 5.24
N GLU A 321 11.18 17.70 5.45
CA GLU A 321 10.66 19.03 5.80
C GLU A 321 9.87 19.63 4.63
N ARG A 322 10.37 19.53 3.39
CA ARG A 322 9.61 19.96 2.20
C ARG A 322 8.30 19.18 2.07
N VAL A 323 8.32 17.85 2.28
CA VAL A 323 7.09 17.03 2.27
C VAL A 323 6.07 17.57 3.26
N ARG A 324 6.48 17.90 4.50
CA ARG A 324 5.57 18.48 5.51
C ARG A 324 5.02 19.83 5.07
N LYS A 325 5.86 20.72 4.52
CA LYS A 325 5.42 22.03 4.01
C LYS A 325 4.40 21.88 2.87
N SER A 326 4.68 21.02 1.88
CA SER A 326 3.75 20.72 0.77
C SER A 326 2.45 20.13 1.29
N ALA A 327 2.49 19.25 2.28
CA ALA A 327 1.30 18.64 2.88
C ALA A 327 0.41 19.67 3.58
N ILE A 328 1.00 20.59 4.35
CA ILE A 328 0.26 21.68 5.00
C ILE A 328 -0.40 22.57 3.96
N LEU A 329 0.33 23.03 2.96
CA LEU A 329 -0.20 23.87 1.89
C LEU A 329 -1.33 23.17 1.15
N PHE A 330 -1.15 21.89 0.78
CA PHE A 330 -2.17 21.15 0.06
C PHE A 330 -3.43 20.97 0.91
N ARG A 331 -3.29 20.63 2.19
CA ARG A 331 -4.43 20.52 3.12
C ARG A 331 -5.20 21.85 3.24
N GLN A 332 -4.52 22.99 3.28
CA GLN A 332 -5.15 24.32 3.30
C GLN A 332 -5.97 24.56 2.03
N ARG A 333 -5.42 24.27 0.84
CA ARG A 333 -6.15 24.38 -0.42
C ARG A 333 -7.36 23.46 -0.49
N LEU A 334 -7.24 22.25 0.03
CA LEU A 334 -8.38 21.31 0.09
C LEU A 334 -9.45 21.76 1.08
N ALA A 335 -9.09 22.39 2.20
CA ALA A 335 -10.06 22.96 3.14
C ALA A 335 -10.87 24.10 2.49
N GLU A 336 -10.24 24.99 1.72
CA GLU A 336 -10.91 26.03 0.93
C GLU A 336 -11.94 25.43 -0.05
N ILE A 337 -11.66 24.25 -0.63
CA ILE A 337 -12.58 23.55 -1.53
C ILE A 337 -13.77 22.98 -0.75
N VAL A 338 -13.55 22.40 0.44
CA VAL A 338 -14.64 21.94 1.33
C VAL A 338 -15.60 23.09 1.66
N ASP A 339 -15.05 24.25 1.98
CA ASP A 339 -15.86 25.44 2.31
C ASP A 339 -16.70 25.91 1.10
N ARG A 340 -16.15 25.83 -0.12
CA ARG A 340 -16.85 26.26 -1.34
C ARG A 340 -17.86 25.23 -1.86
N HIS A 341 -17.57 23.95 -1.70
CA HIS A 341 -18.33 22.84 -2.30
C HIS A 341 -18.76 21.78 -1.26
N PRO A 342 -19.43 22.17 -0.16
CA PRO A 342 -19.80 21.23 0.90
C PRO A 342 -20.75 20.12 0.43
N GLY A 343 -21.51 20.35 -0.66
CA GLY A 343 -22.37 19.35 -1.31
C GLY A 343 -21.62 18.29 -2.12
N VAL A 344 -20.31 18.47 -2.35
CA VAL A 344 -19.47 17.51 -3.10
C VAL A 344 -18.39 16.92 -2.21
N VAL A 345 -17.74 17.74 -1.39
CA VAL A 345 -16.66 17.32 -0.47
C VAL A 345 -17.03 17.77 0.95
N ALA A 346 -17.25 16.80 1.84
CA ALA A 346 -17.66 17.08 3.22
C ALA A 346 -16.47 17.32 4.18
N GLN A 347 -15.32 16.71 3.91
CA GLN A 347 -14.18 16.73 4.84
C GLN A 347 -12.88 16.31 4.15
N VAL A 348 -11.74 16.79 4.67
CA VAL A 348 -10.39 16.28 4.33
C VAL A 348 -9.87 15.42 5.49
N ARG A 349 -9.47 14.18 5.19
CA ARG A 349 -8.80 13.24 6.12
C ARG A 349 -7.34 13.02 5.76
N GLY A 350 -6.59 12.40 6.66
CA GLY A 350 -5.24 11.89 6.39
C GLY A 350 -4.12 12.69 7.04
N GLU A 351 -2.89 12.28 6.75
CA GLU A 351 -1.65 12.88 7.28
C GLU A 351 -0.57 12.96 6.19
N GLY A 352 0.21 14.03 6.24
CA GLY A 352 1.23 14.27 5.24
C GLY A 352 0.62 14.36 3.84
N LEU A 353 1.18 13.63 2.89
CA LEU A 353 0.68 13.49 1.52
C LEU A 353 -0.11 12.19 1.28
N LEU A 354 -0.68 11.63 2.32
CA LEU A 354 -1.72 10.61 2.28
C LEU A 354 -3.04 11.28 2.68
N LEU A 355 -3.74 11.86 1.72
CA LEU A 355 -4.96 12.64 1.95
C LEU A 355 -6.18 11.97 1.33
N GLY A 356 -7.35 12.24 1.89
CA GLY A 356 -8.63 11.74 1.42
C GLY A 356 -9.68 12.83 1.47
N LEU A 357 -10.44 12.96 0.37
CA LEU A 357 -11.65 13.77 0.31
C LEU A 357 -12.83 12.87 0.66
N VAL A 358 -13.49 13.13 1.78
CA VAL A 358 -14.77 12.48 2.10
C VAL A 358 -15.82 13.10 1.18
N ALA A 359 -16.31 12.30 0.23
CA ALA A 359 -17.27 12.78 -0.74
C ALA A 359 -18.68 12.85 -0.14
N ALA A 360 -19.43 13.92 -0.43
CA ALA A 360 -20.86 14.05 -0.12
C ALA A 360 -21.74 13.40 -1.22
N CYS A 361 -21.20 13.24 -2.44
CA CYS A 361 -21.74 12.43 -3.53
C CYS A 361 -21.08 11.03 -3.55
N PRO A 362 -21.52 10.07 -4.40
CA PRO A 362 -20.78 8.83 -4.60
C PRO A 362 -19.34 9.10 -5.02
N ASN A 363 -18.36 8.51 -4.33
CA ASN A 363 -16.93 8.78 -4.57
C ASN A 363 -16.49 8.44 -6.00
N GLY A 364 -17.16 7.49 -6.66
CA GLY A 364 -16.92 7.17 -8.08
C GLY A 364 -17.24 8.36 -9.00
N GLU A 365 -18.31 9.12 -8.73
CA GLU A 365 -18.67 10.32 -9.50
C GLU A 365 -17.59 11.40 -9.36
N LEU A 366 -17.05 11.59 -8.15
CA LEU A 366 -15.96 12.53 -7.92
C LEU A 366 -14.67 12.09 -8.61
N VAL A 367 -14.32 10.79 -8.58
CA VAL A 367 -13.16 10.24 -9.31
C VAL A 367 -13.31 10.47 -10.83
N ASP A 368 -14.49 10.25 -11.37
CA ASP A 368 -14.74 10.45 -12.80
C ASP A 368 -14.68 11.94 -13.19
N ALA A 369 -15.22 12.83 -12.35
CA ALA A 369 -15.14 14.27 -12.56
C ALA A 369 -13.68 14.78 -12.48
N LEU A 370 -12.88 14.29 -11.52
CA LEU A 370 -11.46 14.62 -11.41
C LEU A 370 -10.69 14.15 -12.65
N ARG A 371 -10.96 12.93 -13.13
CA ARG A 371 -10.34 12.40 -14.35
C ARG A 371 -10.69 13.24 -15.59
N ALA A 372 -11.93 13.73 -15.69
CA ALA A 372 -12.35 14.63 -16.76
C ALA A 372 -11.63 16.00 -16.72
N GLU A 373 -11.13 16.39 -15.55
CA GLU A 373 -10.25 17.56 -15.36
C GLU A 373 -8.76 17.17 -15.42
N ASN A 374 -8.42 15.99 -15.96
CA ASN A 374 -7.07 15.44 -16.09
C ASN A 374 -6.30 15.34 -14.75
N LEU A 375 -7.00 15.12 -13.63
CA LEU A 375 -6.44 14.78 -12.33
C LEU A 375 -6.81 13.34 -11.99
N LEU A 376 -5.79 12.50 -11.80
CA LEU A 376 -5.99 11.10 -11.43
C LEU A 376 -6.05 10.96 -9.91
N ALA A 377 -7.11 10.34 -9.43
CA ALA A 377 -7.31 9.99 -8.03
C ALA A 377 -7.93 8.61 -7.91
N VAL A 378 -7.97 8.02 -6.73
CA VAL A 378 -8.48 6.66 -6.52
C VAL A 378 -9.51 6.59 -5.41
N ALA A 379 -10.62 5.90 -5.67
CA ALA A 379 -11.63 5.64 -4.65
C ALA A 379 -11.07 4.75 -3.53
N ALA A 380 -11.51 5.01 -2.32
CA ALA A 380 -11.24 4.21 -1.13
C ALA A 380 -12.56 3.87 -0.40
N GLY A 381 -12.48 3.10 0.67
CA GLY A 381 -13.62 2.86 1.55
C GLY A 381 -14.20 4.15 2.13
N ASP A 382 -15.31 4.04 2.88
CA ASP A 382 -15.92 5.18 3.59
C ASP A 382 -16.30 6.36 2.69
N ASN A 383 -16.63 6.10 1.42
CA ASN A 383 -16.95 7.10 0.42
C ASN A 383 -15.85 8.17 0.25
N VAL A 384 -14.58 7.77 0.33
CA VAL A 384 -13.43 8.67 0.23
C VAL A 384 -12.78 8.59 -1.16
N VAL A 385 -12.36 9.72 -1.70
CA VAL A 385 -11.42 9.82 -2.83
C VAL A 385 -10.03 10.13 -2.29
N ARG A 386 -9.09 9.23 -2.55
CA ARG A 386 -7.73 9.29 -2.03
C ARG A 386 -6.82 10.05 -2.98
N LEU A 387 -6.04 10.96 -2.42
CA LEU A 387 -5.04 11.78 -3.10
C LEU A 387 -3.65 11.41 -2.59
N LEU A 388 -2.80 10.88 -3.46
CA LEU A 388 -1.48 10.34 -3.18
C LEU A 388 -0.42 10.98 -4.08
N PRO A 389 -0.27 12.31 -4.06
CA PRO A 389 0.72 12.98 -4.90
C PRO A 389 2.13 12.45 -4.60
N PRO A 390 3.08 12.52 -5.55
CA PRO A 390 4.48 12.22 -5.25
C PRO A 390 5.05 13.17 -4.20
N LEU A 391 6.03 12.70 -3.42
CA LEU A 391 6.64 13.47 -2.32
C LEU A 391 7.47 14.68 -2.80
N ILE A 392 7.73 14.73 -4.09
CA ILE A 392 8.45 15.82 -4.77
C ILE A 392 7.53 16.93 -5.26
N ILE A 393 6.23 16.86 -4.95
CA ILE A 393 5.25 17.84 -5.40
C ILE A 393 5.59 19.25 -4.88
N GLU A 394 5.46 20.23 -5.75
CA GLU A 394 5.74 21.64 -5.46
C GLU A 394 4.44 22.46 -5.41
N GLU A 395 4.57 23.72 -5.02
CA GLU A 395 3.42 24.64 -4.87
C GLU A 395 2.64 24.80 -6.18
N ARG A 396 3.31 24.77 -7.32
CA ARG A 396 2.67 24.89 -8.64
C ARG A 396 1.70 23.72 -8.91
N GLU A 397 2.13 22.49 -8.66
CA GLU A 397 1.28 21.31 -8.86
C GLU A 397 0.17 21.23 -7.81
N ILE A 398 0.42 21.72 -6.58
CA ILE A 398 -0.61 21.82 -5.54
C ILE A 398 -1.70 22.81 -5.97
N ALA A 399 -1.33 23.98 -6.48
CA ALA A 399 -2.27 24.98 -6.98
C ALA A 399 -3.08 24.44 -8.18
N GLU A 400 -2.40 23.77 -9.12
CA GLU A 400 -3.04 23.16 -10.28
C GLU A 400 -4.02 22.06 -9.85
N ALA A 401 -3.65 21.18 -8.91
CA ALA A 401 -4.53 20.15 -8.39
C ALA A 401 -5.76 20.76 -7.72
N ALA A 402 -5.57 21.78 -6.87
CA ALA A 402 -6.67 22.48 -6.20
C ALA A 402 -7.66 23.08 -7.22
N SER A 403 -7.14 23.73 -8.27
CA SER A 403 -7.97 24.29 -9.36
C SER A 403 -8.77 23.20 -10.11
N ARG A 404 -8.15 22.03 -10.37
CA ARG A 404 -8.84 20.90 -11.03
C ARG A 404 -9.90 20.28 -10.14
N ILE A 405 -9.65 20.16 -8.83
CA ILE A 405 -10.65 19.66 -7.87
C ILE A 405 -11.82 20.63 -7.78
N ASP A 406 -11.57 21.93 -7.77
CA ASP A 406 -12.59 22.99 -7.74
C ASP A 406 -13.51 22.89 -8.98
N ARG A 407 -12.94 22.83 -10.19
CA ARG A 407 -13.74 22.65 -11.43
C ARG A 407 -14.51 21.33 -11.47
N ALA A 408 -13.91 20.25 -10.96
CA ALA A 408 -14.60 18.95 -10.86
C ALA A 408 -15.81 19.04 -9.93
N ALA A 409 -15.68 19.73 -8.80
CA ALA A 409 -16.77 19.95 -7.85
C ALA A 409 -17.88 20.81 -8.47
N GLU A 410 -17.56 21.95 -9.10
CA GLU A 410 -18.54 22.77 -9.84
C GLU A 410 -19.30 21.98 -10.91
N ARG A 411 -18.62 21.08 -11.61
CA ARG A 411 -19.22 20.23 -12.64
C ARG A 411 -20.28 19.31 -12.05
N ILE A 412 -20.00 18.70 -10.89
CA ILE A 412 -20.95 17.83 -10.17
C ILE A 412 -22.16 18.64 -9.72
N GLU A 413 -21.96 19.82 -9.12
CA GLU A 413 -23.05 20.70 -8.65
C GLU A 413 -23.98 21.09 -9.79
N ARG A 414 -23.41 21.54 -10.93
CA ARG A 414 -24.21 21.88 -12.13
C ARG A 414 -25.06 20.70 -12.62
N THR A 415 -24.50 19.49 -12.63
CA THR A 415 -25.22 18.29 -13.06
C THR A 415 -26.35 17.92 -12.11
N THR A 416 -26.14 18.09 -10.80
CA THR A 416 -27.12 17.81 -9.75
C THR A 416 -28.30 18.80 -9.83
N HIS A 417 -28.03 20.09 -9.98
CA HIS A 417 -29.06 21.11 -10.15
C HIS A 417 -29.90 20.88 -11.40
N HIS A 418 -29.27 20.46 -12.51
CA HIS A 418 -30.01 20.19 -13.76
C HIS A 418 -30.96 18.99 -13.62
N LYS A 419 -30.52 17.92 -12.95
CA LYS A 419 -31.37 16.75 -12.65
C LYS A 419 -32.55 17.10 -11.75
N GLN A 420 -32.36 17.96 -10.74
CA GLN A 420 -33.46 18.43 -9.86
C GLN A 420 -34.47 19.32 -10.58
N ALA A 421 -33.99 20.19 -11.50
CA ALA A 421 -34.85 21.06 -12.30
C ALA A 421 -35.68 20.31 -13.37
N THR A 422 -35.26 19.10 -13.76
CA THR A 422 -35.94 18.28 -14.79
C THR A 422 -36.99 17.34 -14.17
N VAL A 423 -37.03 17.19 -12.85
CA VAL A 423 -37.96 16.31 -12.10
C VAL A 423 -39.16 17.11 -11.57
N VAL A 424 -39.17 18.44 -11.70
CA VAL A 424 -40.30 19.34 -11.38
C VAL A 424 -41.04 19.68 -12.68
#